data_156329a7f2825448817dafcd072f8eb4
#
_entry.id   156329a7f2825448817dafcd072f8eb4
#
_cell.length_a   1.000
_cell.length_b   1.000
_cell.length_c   1.000
_cell.angle_alpha   90.00
_cell.angle_beta   90.00
_cell.angle_gamma   90.00
#
_symmetry.space_group_name_H-M   'P 1'
#
loop_
_entity.id
_entity.type
_entity.pdbx_description
1 polymer ?
#
loop_
_entity_poly.entity_id
_entity_poly.type
_entity_poly.pdbx_seq_one_letter_code
_entity_poly.pdbx_strand_id
1 'polypeptide(L)'
;MRVSEPPAISEPFGLAATPIATGKLHEKWQALQNSIDDDMVQLALCDGDREGCLSPAALRLLAIVDVARQREGRARLGEVNRAVNLAIRLISDEGQYGETDIWASPLSSFSRGAGDCEDYAIAKFAALRLAGIAAADLRILIMRDTARGEDHAVVAARLDDRWLTLDNRRMAMIEAAEIRNYRPTFVMDRHAIRRYLPASGLSGITVPARPMEPATLAVNIVATAMD
;
A
#
# COMPACT_ATOMS: atom_id res chain seq x y z
N MET A 1 39.35 -10.95 0.01
CA MET A 1 38.42 -9.86 -0.33
C MET A 1 37.12 -10.17 0.36
N ARG A 2 36.69 -9.39 1.35
CA ARG A 2 35.33 -9.46 1.90
C ARG A 2 34.45 -8.71 0.92
N VAL A 3 33.53 -9.43 0.26
CA VAL A 3 32.44 -8.80 -0.48
C VAL A 3 31.58 -8.13 0.60
N SER A 4 31.62 -6.80 0.66
CA SER A 4 30.69 -6.05 1.51
C SER A 4 29.29 -6.30 0.99
N GLU A 5 28.44 -6.95 1.80
CA GLU A 5 27.01 -7.00 1.53
C GLU A 5 26.50 -5.56 1.27
N PRO A 6 25.71 -5.35 0.20
CA PRO A 6 25.12 -4.03 -0.02
C PRO A 6 24.33 -3.65 1.24
N PRO A 7 24.34 -2.37 1.66
CA PRO A 7 23.61 -1.94 2.84
C PRO A 7 22.16 -2.39 2.70
N ALA A 8 21.64 -3.09 3.70
CA ALA A 8 20.25 -3.51 3.72
C ALA A 8 19.38 -2.25 3.55
N ILE A 9 18.53 -2.26 2.52
CA ILE A 9 17.60 -1.16 2.27
C ILE A 9 16.76 -1.01 3.54
N SER A 10 16.85 0.13 4.20
CA SER A 10 16.05 0.37 5.40
C SER A 10 14.57 0.43 5.00
N GLU A 11 13.73 -0.29 5.73
CA GLU A 11 12.28 -0.22 5.55
C GLU A 11 11.75 1.18 5.96
N PRO A 12 10.56 1.59 5.46
CA PRO A 12 9.92 2.81 5.92
C PRO A 12 9.92 2.89 7.46
N PHE A 13 10.03 4.11 8.00
CA PHE A 13 10.19 4.40 9.43
C PHE A 13 11.55 4.00 10.04
N GLY A 14 12.48 3.40 9.30
CA GLY A 14 13.75 2.91 9.82
C GLY A 14 13.62 1.77 10.83
N LEU A 15 12.49 1.11 10.88
CA LEU A 15 12.22 -0.01 11.79
C LEU A 15 12.59 -1.35 11.17
N ALA A 16 13.10 -2.27 11.98
CA ALA A 16 13.28 -3.65 11.56
C ALA A 16 11.93 -4.36 11.44
N ALA A 17 11.85 -5.32 10.50
CA ALA A 17 10.65 -6.11 10.27
C ALA A 17 10.99 -7.58 10.06
N THR A 18 10.12 -8.48 10.53
CA THR A 18 10.28 -9.95 10.40
C THR A 18 9.25 -10.51 9.44
N PRO A 19 9.61 -11.47 8.56
CA PRO A 19 8.68 -12.11 7.65
C PRO A 19 7.53 -12.82 8.36
N ILE A 20 6.35 -12.80 7.72
CA ILE A 20 5.18 -13.60 8.07
C ILE A 20 4.97 -14.59 6.92
N ALA A 21 5.11 -15.89 7.20
CA ALA A 21 5.03 -16.93 6.19
C ALA A 21 3.70 -17.73 6.24
N THR A 22 2.83 -17.47 7.21
CA THR A 22 1.58 -18.21 7.41
C THR A 22 0.49 -17.34 8.03
N GLY A 23 -0.76 -17.81 7.97
CA GLY A 23 -1.93 -17.19 8.60
C GLY A 23 -2.75 -16.32 7.65
N LYS A 24 -3.93 -15.90 8.11
CA LYS A 24 -4.96 -15.24 7.27
C LYS A 24 -4.46 -14.03 6.48
N LEU A 25 -3.63 -13.18 7.09
CA LEU A 25 -3.08 -12.01 6.40
C LEU A 25 -2.13 -12.42 5.26
N HIS A 26 -1.32 -13.47 5.47
CA HIS A 26 -0.45 -14.01 4.44
C HIS A 26 -1.25 -14.60 3.27
N GLU A 27 -2.27 -15.41 3.59
CA GLU A 27 -3.16 -16.03 2.59
C GLU A 27 -3.90 -14.95 1.78
N LYS A 28 -4.43 -13.93 2.46
CA LYS A 28 -5.10 -12.79 1.82
C LYS A 28 -4.17 -12.03 0.87
N TRP A 29 -2.95 -11.77 1.31
CA TRP A 29 -1.94 -11.12 0.46
C TRP A 29 -1.57 -11.96 -0.76
N GLN A 30 -1.42 -13.27 -0.60
CA GLN A 30 -1.15 -14.19 -1.70
C GLN A 30 -2.29 -14.19 -2.72
N ALA A 31 -3.54 -14.27 -2.27
CA ALA A 31 -4.70 -14.22 -3.14
C ALA A 31 -4.77 -12.89 -3.91
N LEU A 32 -4.53 -11.78 -3.22
CA LEU A 32 -4.47 -10.47 -3.86
C LEU A 32 -3.33 -10.36 -4.89
N GLN A 33 -2.15 -10.92 -4.61
CA GLN A 33 -1.03 -10.90 -5.57
C GLN A 33 -1.40 -11.59 -6.88
N ASN A 34 -2.10 -12.72 -6.84
CA ASN A 34 -2.59 -13.40 -8.03
C ASN A 34 -3.54 -12.48 -8.83
N SER A 35 -4.49 -11.82 -8.15
CA SER A 35 -5.40 -10.87 -8.81
C SER A 35 -4.68 -9.65 -9.38
N ILE A 36 -3.63 -9.16 -8.71
CA ILE A 36 -2.79 -8.07 -9.23
C ILE A 36 -2.02 -8.54 -10.47
N ASP A 37 -1.47 -9.75 -10.47
CA ASP A 37 -0.73 -10.29 -11.62
C ASP A 37 -1.67 -10.47 -12.83
N ASP A 38 -2.91 -10.94 -12.64
CA ASP A 38 -3.94 -11.01 -13.69
C ASP A 38 -4.27 -9.61 -14.23
N ASP A 39 -4.50 -8.64 -13.36
CA ASP A 39 -4.72 -7.23 -13.74
C ASP A 39 -3.53 -6.66 -14.53
N MET A 40 -2.31 -6.98 -14.12
CA MET A 40 -1.09 -6.51 -14.82
C MET A 40 -0.97 -7.08 -16.23
N VAL A 41 -1.40 -8.32 -16.46
CA VAL A 41 -1.48 -8.90 -17.80
C VAL A 41 -2.50 -8.13 -18.65
N GLN A 42 -3.70 -7.89 -18.11
CA GLN A 42 -4.74 -7.12 -18.83
C GLN A 42 -4.27 -5.69 -19.11
N LEU A 43 -3.63 -5.04 -18.16
CA LEU A 43 -3.06 -3.70 -18.32
C LEU A 43 -1.98 -3.66 -19.40
N ALA A 44 -1.10 -4.66 -19.45
CA ALA A 44 -0.06 -4.76 -20.47
C ALA A 44 -0.66 -4.94 -21.88
N LEU A 45 -1.70 -5.77 -22.04
CA LEU A 45 -2.41 -5.94 -23.30
C LEU A 45 -3.06 -4.63 -23.76
N CYS A 46 -3.76 -3.94 -22.85
CA CYS A 46 -4.37 -2.63 -23.12
C CYS A 46 -3.34 -1.51 -23.35
N ASP A 47 -2.16 -1.58 -22.75
CA ASP A 47 -1.08 -0.62 -22.99
C ASP A 47 -0.48 -0.79 -24.40
N GLY A 48 -0.38 -2.03 -24.87
CA GLY A 48 0.08 -2.35 -26.21
C GLY A 48 -0.92 -2.06 -27.35
N ASP A 49 -2.22 -2.11 -27.04
CA ASP A 49 -3.30 -1.81 -28.00
C ASP A 49 -4.44 -1.06 -27.29
N ARG A 50 -4.34 0.27 -27.28
CA ARG A 50 -5.33 1.14 -26.62
C ARG A 50 -6.68 1.16 -27.33
N GLU A 51 -6.68 1.07 -28.65
CA GLU A 51 -7.90 1.11 -29.46
C GLU A 51 -8.69 -0.20 -29.34
N GLY A 52 -7.99 -1.32 -29.27
CA GLY A 52 -8.58 -2.64 -29.06
C GLY A 52 -8.90 -2.97 -27.59
N CYS A 53 -8.53 -2.11 -26.64
CA CYS A 53 -8.77 -2.37 -25.23
C CYS A 53 -10.25 -2.24 -24.84
N LEU A 54 -10.87 -3.33 -24.41
CA LEU A 54 -12.28 -3.38 -24.00
C LEU A 54 -12.50 -3.09 -22.49
N SER A 55 -11.46 -2.77 -21.73
CA SER A 55 -11.55 -2.51 -20.30
C SER A 55 -11.51 -1.01 -19.99
N PRO A 56 -12.65 -0.35 -19.68
CA PRO A 56 -12.65 1.05 -19.29
C PRO A 56 -11.86 1.31 -18.00
N ALA A 57 -11.78 0.33 -17.09
CA ALA A 57 -10.98 0.41 -15.87
C ALA A 57 -9.49 0.46 -16.20
N ALA A 58 -9.02 -0.41 -17.10
CA ALA A 58 -7.63 -0.41 -17.56
C ALA A 58 -7.26 0.90 -18.26
N LEU A 59 -8.11 1.39 -19.15
CA LEU A 59 -7.89 2.66 -19.86
C LEU A 59 -7.79 3.84 -18.89
N ARG A 60 -8.65 3.89 -17.84
CA ARG A 60 -8.58 4.95 -16.82
C ARG A 60 -7.29 4.90 -16.02
N LEU A 61 -6.88 3.71 -15.57
CA LEU A 61 -5.63 3.55 -14.83
C LEU A 61 -4.42 3.90 -15.71
N LEU A 62 -4.40 3.43 -16.94
CA LEU A 62 -3.34 3.70 -17.89
C LEU A 62 -3.23 5.19 -18.26
N ALA A 63 -4.33 5.92 -18.33
CA ALA A 63 -4.30 7.37 -18.53
C ALA A 63 -3.56 8.09 -17.38
N ILE A 64 -3.73 7.65 -16.13
CA ILE A 64 -2.97 8.15 -14.98
C ILE A 64 -1.48 7.82 -15.13
N VAL A 65 -1.18 6.59 -15.51
CA VAL A 65 0.18 6.10 -15.71
C VAL A 65 0.90 6.90 -16.80
N ASP A 66 0.23 7.20 -17.91
CA ASP A 66 0.80 7.95 -19.03
C ASP A 66 1.22 9.37 -18.61
N VAL A 67 0.37 10.06 -17.83
CA VAL A 67 0.73 11.37 -17.28
C VAL A 67 1.89 11.26 -16.29
N ALA A 68 1.89 10.22 -15.44
CA ALA A 68 2.95 10.00 -14.48
C ALA A 68 4.30 9.67 -15.14
N ARG A 69 4.29 8.91 -16.23
CA ARG A 69 5.50 8.58 -17.03
C ARG A 69 6.20 9.82 -17.61
N GLN A 70 5.45 10.90 -17.86
CA GLN A 70 5.98 12.15 -18.36
C GLN A 70 6.63 13.03 -17.28
N ARG A 71 6.57 12.60 -16.02
CA ARG A 71 7.13 13.32 -14.88
C ARG A 71 8.27 12.53 -14.26
N GLU A 72 9.08 13.20 -13.46
CA GLU A 72 10.21 12.58 -12.76
C GLU A 72 10.14 12.82 -11.26
N GLY A 73 10.87 12.01 -10.51
CA GLY A 73 11.08 12.15 -9.07
C GLY A 73 9.77 12.36 -8.31
N ARG A 74 9.77 13.36 -7.43
CA ARG A 74 8.62 13.67 -6.57
C ARG A 74 7.36 14.05 -7.36
N ALA A 75 7.49 14.66 -8.54
CA ALA A 75 6.34 15.03 -9.35
C ALA A 75 5.61 13.79 -9.93
N ARG A 76 6.34 12.73 -10.29
CA ARG A 76 5.75 11.45 -10.72
C ARG A 76 4.94 10.81 -9.60
N LEU A 77 5.52 10.73 -8.41
CA LEU A 77 4.84 10.15 -7.24
C LEU A 77 3.60 10.97 -6.87
N GLY A 78 3.72 12.30 -6.86
CA GLY A 78 2.62 13.22 -6.55
C GLY A 78 1.47 13.13 -7.55
N GLU A 79 1.78 12.96 -8.84
CA GLU A 79 0.76 12.77 -9.88
C GLU A 79 -0.06 11.51 -9.62
N VAL A 80 0.60 10.37 -9.35
CA VAL A 80 -0.11 9.13 -9.04
C VAL A 80 -0.95 9.28 -7.77
N ASN A 81 -0.38 9.88 -6.71
CA ASN A 81 -1.15 10.09 -5.47
C ASN A 81 -2.42 10.90 -5.73
N ARG A 82 -2.30 12.06 -6.38
CA ARG A 82 -3.41 12.95 -6.68
C ARG A 82 -4.45 12.29 -7.60
N ALA A 83 -4.01 11.70 -8.70
CA ALA A 83 -4.91 11.17 -9.72
C ALA A 83 -5.71 9.96 -9.21
N VAL A 84 -5.08 9.04 -8.47
CA VAL A 84 -5.79 7.91 -7.85
C VAL A 84 -6.76 8.39 -6.77
N ASN A 85 -6.35 9.36 -5.92
CA ASN A 85 -7.25 9.95 -4.91
C ASN A 85 -8.51 10.60 -5.53
N LEU A 86 -8.42 11.12 -6.74
CA LEU A 86 -9.56 11.71 -7.45
C LEU A 86 -10.39 10.69 -8.25
N ALA A 87 -9.78 9.57 -8.66
CA ALA A 87 -10.44 8.55 -9.48
C ALA A 87 -11.30 7.57 -8.67
N ILE A 88 -10.99 7.39 -7.40
CA ILE A 88 -11.66 6.45 -6.48
C ILE A 88 -12.38 7.26 -5.40
N ARG A 89 -13.65 6.95 -5.12
CA ARG A 89 -14.40 7.50 -3.99
C ARG A 89 -14.16 6.65 -2.74
N LEU A 90 -13.98 7.31 -1.60
CA LEU A 90 -13.85 6.61 -0.33
C LEU A 90 -15.21 6.02 0.09
N ILE A 91 -15.31 4.71 0.07
CA ILE A 91 -16.46 3.94 0.55
C ILE A 91 -15.90 2.72 1.26
N SER A 92 -16.38 2.41 2.47
CA SER A 92 -15.98 1.23 3.22
C SER A 92 -16.43 -0.06 2.53
N ASP A 93 -15.74 -1.15 2.81
CA ASP A 93 -16.11 -2.48 2.32
C ASP A 93 -17.51 -2.89 2.72
N GLU A 94 -17.93 -2.62 3.97
CA GLU A 94 -19.28 -2.89 4.41
C GLU A 94 -20.31 -2.14 3.55
N GLY A 95 -20.03 -0.88 3.16
CA GLY A 95 -20.89 -0.10 2.27
C GLY A 95 -20.89 -0.56 0.82
N GLN A 96 -19.83 -1.26 0.37
CA GLN A 96 -19.69 -1.75 -1.01
C GLN A 96 -20.13 -3.20 -1.17
N TYR A 97 -19.80 -4.05 -0.22
CA TYR A 97 -19.91 -5.51 -0.33
C TYR A 97 -20.83 -6.13 0.74
N GLY A 98 -21.20 -5.37 1.79
CA GLY A 98 -21.87 -5.93 2.97
C GLY A 98 -20.96 -6.82 3.83
N GLU A 99 -19.66 -6.81 3.56
CA GLU A 99 -18.62 -7.57 4.25
C GLU A 99 -17.51 -6.60 4.68
N THR A 100 -16.64 -7.01 5.57
CA THR A 100 -15.53 -6.19 6.04
C THR A 100 -14.20 -6.72 5.54
N ASP A 101 -13.24 -5.80 5.30
CA ASP A 101 -11.85 -6.14 5.04
C ASP A 101 -11.66 -6.94 3.72
N ILE A 102 -12.19 -6.44 2.59
CA ILE A 102 -12.03 -6.99 1.24
C ILE A 102 -10.99 -6.16 0.49
N TRP A 103 -9.89 -6.77 0.08
CA TRP A 103 -8.83 -6.10 -0.68
C TRP A 103 -9.08 -6.29 -2.18
N ALA A 104 -9.51 -5.23 -2.84
CA ALA A 104 -9.79 -5.27 -4.27
C ALA A 104 -8.51 -5.12 -5.11
N SER A 105 -8.47 -5.80 -6.25
CA SER A 105 -7.41 -5.60 -7.25
C SER A 105 -7.51 -4.20 -7.88
N PRO A 106 -6.43 -3.67 -8.48
CA PRO A 106 -6.42 -2.34 -9.09
C PRO A 106 -7.56 -2.10 -10.08
N LEU A 107 -7.80 -3.05 -10.99
CA LEU A 107 -8.87 -2.92 -11.99
C LEU A 107 -10.26 -3.06 -11.36
N SER A 108 -10.40 -3.83 -10.31
CA SER A 108 -11.64 -3.93 -9.55
C SER A 108 -12.01 -2.58 -8.92
N SER A 109 -11.07 -1.93 -8.23
CA SER A 109 -11.25 -0.60 -7.63
C SER A 109 -11.56 0.46 -8.68
N PHE A 110 -10.85 0.45 -9.83
CA PHE A 110 -11.11 1.36 -10.95
C PHE A 110 -12.43 1.06 -11.67
N SER A 111 -12.86 -0.19 -11.74
CA SER A 111 -14.16 -0.56 -12.32
C SER A 111 -15.32 -0.01 -11.51
N ARG A 112 -15.24 -0.10 -10.19
CA ARG A 112 -16.26 0.43 -9.26
C ARG A 112 -16.15 1.94 -9.06
N GLY A 113 -14.97 2.51 -9.22
CA GLY A 113 -14.68 3.91 -8.90
C GLY A 113 -14.88 4.21 -7.40
N ALA A 114 -14.73 3.18 -6.56
CA ALA A 114 -14.89 3.25 -5.12
C ALA A 114 -13.96 2.25 -4.43
N GLY A 115 -13.56 2.53 -3.19
CA GLY A 115 -12.69 1.71 -2.39
C GLY A 115 -12.38 2.36 -1.04
N ASP A 116 -11.76 1.60 -0.12
CA ASP A 116 -11.25 2.16 1.13
C ASP A 116 -9.71 2.26 1.13
N CYS A 117 -9.08 2.40 2.27
CA CYS A 117 -7.67 2.80 2.34
C CYS A 117 -6.72 1.80 1.68
N GLU A 118 -6.97 0.49 1.80
CA GLU A 118 -6.15 -0.54 1.18
C GLU A 118 -6.33 -0.58 -0.34
N ASP A 119 -7.55 -0.37 -0.84
CA ASP A 119 -7.82 -0.33 -2.27
C ASP A 119 -7.06 0.83 -2.95
N TYR A 120 -7.06 2.00 -2.31
CA TYR A 120 -6.23 3.13 -2.77
C TYR A 120 -4.74 2.78 -2.74
N ALA A 121 -4.27 2.11 -1.69
CA ALA A 121 -2.87 1.73 -1.58
C ALA A 121 -2.47 0.73 -2.66
N ILE A 122 -3.29 -0.29 -2.92
CA ILE A 122 -3.09 -1.31 -3.94
C ILE A 122 -3.11 -0.68 -5.35
N ALA A 123 -4.09 0.19 -5.62
CA ALA A 123 -4.20 0.87 -6.91
C ALA A 123 -2.98 1.79 -7.18
N LYS A 124 -2.53 2.56 -6.18
CA LYS A 124 -1.33 3.39 -6.27
C LYS A 124 -0.05 2.56 -6.45
N PHE A 125 0.07 1.44 -5.73
CA PHE A 125 1.20 0.52 -5.88
C PHE A 125 1.32 0.02 -7.33
N ALA A 126 0.22 -0.42 -7.94
CA ALA A 126 0.20 -0.87 -9.33
C ALA A 126 0.50 0.28 -10.30
N ALA A 127 -0.12 1.47 -10.11
CA ALA A 127 0.12 2.65 -10.94
C ALA A 127 1.58 3.09 -10.92
N LEU A 128 2.23 3.09 -9.74
CA LEU A 128 3.64 3.46 -9.58
C LEU A 128 4.57 2.45 -10.28
N ARG A 129 4.27 1.15 -10.16
CA ARG A 129 5.03 0.12 -10.90
C ARG A 129 4.95 0.31 -12.40
N LEU A 130 3.74 0.55 -12.92
CA LEU A 130 3.51 0.82 -14.34
C LEU A 130 4.17 2.13 -14.80
N ALA A 131 4.23 3.13 -13.92
CA ALA A 131 4.94 4.38 -14.18
C ALA A 131 6.47 4.27 -14.09
N GLY A 132 7.01 3.07 -13.86
CA GLY A 132 8.45 2.78 -13.90
C GLY A 132 9.18 2.91 -12.57
N ILE A 133 8.46 2.95 -11.44
CA ILE A 133 9.10 2.87 -10.11
C ILE A 133 9.47 1.42 -9.83
N ALA A 134 10.72 1.18 -9.46
CA ALA A 134 11.22 -0.16 -9.17
C ALA A 134 10.46 -0.80 -8.00
N ALA A 135 10.15 -2.10 -8.10
CA ALA A 135 9.43 -2.82 -7.05
C ALA A 135 10.16 -2.79 -5.69
N ALA A 136 11.50 -2.72 -5.71
CA ALA A 136 12.32 -2.58 -4.51
C ALA A 136 12.10 -1.25 -3.78
N ASP A 137 11.60 -0.23 -4.48
CA ASP A 137 11.35 1.12 -3.95
C ASP A 137 9.87 1.36 -3.60
N LEU A 138 9.07 0.31 -3.54
CA LEU A 138 7.65 0.40 -3.21
C LEU A 138 7.29 -0.51 -2.04
N ARG A 139 6.48 0.01 -1.13
CA ARG A 139 5.89 -0.74 -0.01
C ARG A 139 4.43 -0.37 0.15
N ILE A 140 3.61 -1.35 0.54
CA ILE A 140 2.31 -1.09 1.16
C ILE A 140 2.51 -1.19 2.66
N LEU A 141 2.02 -0.21 3.39
CA LEU A 141 2.15 -0.10 4.83
C LEU A 141 0.78 -0.22 5.47
N ILE A 142 0.65 -1.08 6.48
CA ILE A 142 -0.50 -1.08 7.39
C ILE A 142 -0.01 -0.49 8.71
N MET A 143 -0.78 0.48 9.21
CA MET A 143 -0.42 1.25 10.41
C MET A 143 -1.66 1.45 11.26
N ARG A 144 -1.47 1.54 12.58
CA ARG A 144 -2.51 1.98 13.49
C ARG A 144 -2.49 3.50 13.58
N ASP A 145 -3.56 4.15 13.15
CA ASP A 145 -3.79 5.58 13.42
C ASP A 145 -4.15 5.75 14.90
N THR A 146 -3.23 6.28 15.68
CA THR A 146 -3.41 6.40 17.14
C THR A 146 -4.35 7.53 17.51
N ALA A 147 -4.55 8.51 16.63
CA ALA A 147 -5.47 9.61 16.85
C ALA A 147 -6.93 9.20 16.60
N ARG A 148 -7.16 8.35 15.59
CA ARG A 148 -8.50 7.88 15.21
C ARG A 148 -8.87 6.52 15.80
N GLY A 149 -7.87 5.76 16.27
CA GLY A 149 -8.10 4.45 16.84
C GLY A 149 -8.46 3.38 15.80
N GLU A 150 -8.02 3.52 14.55
CA GLU A 150 -8.32 2.62 13.43
C GLU A 150 -7.06 2.20 12.68
N ASP A 151 -7.12 1.10 11.93
CA ASP A 151 -6.04 0.70 11.04
C ASP A 151 -6.13 1.48 9.72
N HIS A 152 -4.98 1.74 9.11
CA HIS A 152 -4.89 2.53 7.90
C HIS A 152 -3.81 2.00 6.98
N ALA A 153 -4.11 1.92 5.69
CA ALA A 153 -3.19 1.47 4.67
C ALA A 153 -2.75 2.62 3.76
N VAL A 154 -1.45 2.67 3.42
CA VAL A 154 -0.89 3.62 2.46
C VAL A 154 0.19 2.96 1.63
N VAL A 155 0.54 3.56 0.49
CA VAL A 155 1.77 3.23 -0.22
C VAL A 155 2.91 4.11 0.28
N ALA A 156 4.10 3.53 0.41
CA ALA A 156 5.35 4.26 0.51
C ALA A 156 6.20 4.02 -0.74
N ALA A 157 6.75 5.08 -1.29
CA ALA A 157 7.70 5.04 -2.40
C ALA A 157 9.03 5.66 -1.96
N ARG A 158 10.14 4.98 -2.30
CA ARG A 158 11.48 5.49 -1.99
C ARG A 158 11.96 6.39 -3.11
N LEU A 159 12.42 7.57 -2.72
CA LEU A 159 13.04 8.56 -3.60
C LEU A 159 14.21 9.19 -2.85
N ASP A 160 15.40 9.21 -3.44
CA ASP A 160 16.61 9.79 -2.85
C ASP A 160 16.85 9.28 -1.40
N ASP A 161 16.76 7.96 -1.22
CA ASP A 161 16.89 7.23 0.06
C ASP A 161 15.87 7.62 1.15
N ARG A 162 14.80 8.33 0.80
CA ARG A 162 13.69 8.69 1.69
C ARG A 162 12.41 7.98 1.27
N TRP A 163 11.66 7.52 2.24
CA TRP A 163 10.36 6.93 2.03
C TRP A 163 9.27 8.00 2.12
N LEU A 164 8.58 8.24 1.01
CA LEU A 164 7.44 9.17 0.91
C LEU A 164 6.14 8.37 0.95
N THR A 165 5.21 8.74 1.81
CA THR A 165 3.88 8.11 1.89
C THR A 165 2.88 8.80 0.96
N LEU A 166 2.13 7.98 0.23
CA LEU A 166 1.05 8.36 -0.66
C LEU A 166 -0.27 7.92 -0.02
N ASP A 167 -0.90 8.83 0.68
CA ASP A 167 -2.09 8.60 1.50
C ASP A 167 -3.36 9.03 0.75
N ASN A 168 -4.47 8.27 0.86
CA ASN A 168 -5.76 8.65 0.30
C ASN A 168 -6.40 9.84 1.06
N ARG A 169 -6.02 10.06 2.30
CA ARG A 169 -6.49 11.18 3.14
C ARG A 169 -5.74 12.49 2.87
N ARG A 170 -4.68 12.47 2.03
CA ARG A 170 -3.80 13.63 1.79
C ARG A 170 -3.36 13.70 0.35
N MET A 171 -3.40 14.92 -0.22
CA MET A 171 -2.81 15.15 -1.53
C MET A 171 -1.29 15.33 -1.45
N ALA A 172 -0.77 15.88 -0.36
CA ALA A 172 0.65 16.04 -0.13
C ALA A 172 1.28 14.75 0.41
N MET A 173 2.42 14.37 -0.16
CA MET A 173 3.24 13.29 0.34
C MET A 173 4.06 13.75 1.54
N ILE A 174 4.18 12.90 2.56
CA ILE A 174 4.94 13.12 3.78
C ILE A 174 6.01 12.04 3.91
N GLU A 175 7.18 12.40 4.40
CA GLU A 175 8.20 11.41 4.72
C GLU A 175 7.72 10.49 5.85
N ALA A 176 7.90 9.19 5.67
CA ALA A 176 7.48 8.20 6.66
C ALA A 176 8.09 8.49 8.06
N ALA A 177 9.34 8.96 8.09
CA ALA A 177 10.04 9.31 9.33
C ALA A 177 9.42 10.52 10.07
N GLU A 178 8.62 11.34 9.40
CA GLU A 178 7.99 12.54 9.98
C GLU A 178 6.59 12.27 10.55
N ILE A 179 6.01 11.11 10.24
CA ILE A 179 4.66 10.77 10.70
C ILE A 179 4.70 10.37 12.18
N ARG A 180 3.91 11.05 13.00
CA ARG A 180 3.91 10.88 14.47
C ARG A 180 2.68 10.15 15.02
N ASN A 181 1.55 10.27 14.34
CA ASN A 181 0.28 9.71 14.79
C ASN A 181 0.01 8.29 14.27
N TYR A 182 0.91 7.70 13.50
CA TYR A 182 0.80 6.33 13.02
C TYR A 182 1.83 5.43 13.68
N ARG A 183 1.37 4.26 14.11
CA ARG A 183 2.24 3.17 14.60
C ARG A 183 2.28 2.09 13.53
N PRO A 184 3.41 1.89 12.84
CA PRO A 184 3.56 0.86 11.82
C PRO A 184 3.33 -0.53 12.41
N THR A 185 2.56 -1.35 11.71
CA THR A 185 2.26 -2.74 12.08
C THR A 185 2.81 -3.73 11.07
N PHE A 186 2.53 -3.52 9.78
CA PHE A 186 3.00 -4.40 8.72
C PHE A 186 3.56 -3.60 7.55
N VAL A 187 4.52 -4.21 6.86
CA VAL A 187 5.06 -3.74 5.59
C VAL A 187 5.01 -4.88 4.58
N MET A 188 4.54 -4.56 3.39
CA MET A 188 4.36 -5.52 2.30
C MET A 188 5.05 -5.03 1.04
N ASP A 189 5.68 -5.95 0.34
CA ASP A 189 6.15 -5.77 -1.03
C ASP A 189 5.62 -6.90 -1.91
N ARG A 190 6.03 -6.97 -3.18
CA ARG A 190 5.58 -8.02 -4.09
C ARG A 190 5.84 -9.44 -3.58
N HIS A 191 6.82 -9.65 -2.72
CA HIS A 191 7.33 -10.99 -2.38
C HIS A 191 7.00 -11.41 -0.96
N ALA A 192 6.77 -10.47 -0.06
CA ALA A 192 6.64 -10.77 1.36
C ALA A 192 5.75 -9.80 2.13
N ILE A 193 5.13 -10.34 3.16
CA ILE A 193 4.60 -9.56 4.28
C ILE A 193 5.59 -9.67 5.43
N ARG A 194 5.85 -8.55 6.08
CA ARG A 194 6.68 -8.48 7.28
C ARG A 194 5.94 -7.69 8.35
N ARG A 195 6.12 -8.12 9.60
CA ARG A 195 5.66 -7.39 10.77
C ARG A 195 6.78 -6.50 11.28
N TYR A 196 6.49 -5.23 11.52
CA TYR A 196 7.44 -4.35 12.19
C TYR A 196 7.71 -4.81 13.61
N LEU A 197 8.97 -4.79 14.00
CA LEU A 197 9.37 -5.02 15.38
C LEU A 197 9.09 -3.75 16.19
N PRO A 198 8.74 -3.90 17.48
CA PRO A 198 8.68 -2.75 18.37
C PRO A 198 10.01 -2.00 18.32
N ALA A 199 9.96 -0.68 18.29
CA ALA A 199 11.17 0.10 18.47
C ALA A 199 11.78 -0.30 19.82
N SER A 200 12.94 -0.98 19.79
CA SER A 200 13.65 -1.34 21.01
C SER A 200 14.13 -0.06 21.65
N GLY A 201 13.37 0.46 22.61
CA GLY A 201 13.85 1.49 23.49
C GLY A 201 15.08 0.95 24.23
N LEU A 202 16.18 1.66 24.18
CA LEU A 202 17.32 1.47 25.07
C LEU A 202 16.83 1.62 26.52
N SER A 203 16.36 0.52 27.11
CA SER A 203 16.22 0.37 28.58
C SER A 203 15.91 -1.10 28.85
N GLY A 204 16.86 -1.77 29.48
CA GLY A 204 16.72 -3.13 29.97
C GLY A 204 15.63 -3.24 31.03
N ILE A 205 14.50 -3.84 30.65
CA ILE A 205 13.62 -4.51 31.61
C ILE A 205 13.12 -5.76 30.88
N THR A 206 13.59 -6.91 31.29
CA THR A 206 13.09 -8.23 30.92
C THR A 206 11.71 -8.39 31.55
N VAL A 207 10.65 -8.26 30.74
CA VAL A 207 9.31 -8.71 31.13
C VAL A 207 9.11 -10.08 30.50
N PRO A 208 8.80 -11.14 31.29
CA PRO A 208 8.55 -12.47 30.71
C PRO A 208 7.34 -12.42 29.79
N ALA A 209 7.53 -12.96 28.58
CA ALA A 209 6.50 -13.05 27.58
C ALA A 209 5.33 -13.89 28.07
N ARG A 210 4.16 -13.26 28.27
CA ARG A 210 2.89 -13.97 28.37
C ARG A 210 2.49 -14.41 26.95
N PRO A 211 2.08 -15.66 26.74
CA PRO A 211 1.59 -16.07 25.41
C PRO A 211 0.40 -15.19 25.03
N MET A 212 0.54 -14.42 23.97
CA MET A 212 -0.59 -13.72 23.37
C MET A 212 -1.33 -14.72 22.47
N GLU A 213 -2.59 -14.97 22.79
CA GLU A 213 -3.52 -15.57 21.83
C GLU A 213 -3.56 -14.74 20.54
N PRO A 214 -3.73 -15.38 19.37
CA PRO A 214 -3.79 -14.67 18.11
C PRO A 214 -4.99 -13.70 18.15
N ALA A 215 -4.69 -12.42 18.20
CA ALA A 215 -5.71 -11.39 18.03
C ALA A 215 -6.34 -11.58 16.65
N THR A 216 -7.64 -11.84 16.63
CA THR A 216 -8.47 -11.78 15.45
C THR A 216 -8.42 -10.33 14.99
N LEU A 217 -7.65 -10.07 13.93
CA LEU A 217 -7.63 -8.77 13.27
C LEU A 217 -8.97 -8.59 12.54
N ALA A 218 -9.98 -8.13 13.27
CA ALA A 218 -11.09 -7.46 12.64
C ALA A 218 -10.64 -6.01 12.39
N VAL A 219 -10.33 -5.69 11.16
CA VAL A 219 -10.12 -4.30 10.75
C VAL A 219 -11.49 -3.64 10.70
N ASN A 220 -11.97 -3.17 11.84
CA ASN A 220 -13.18 -2.36 11.89
C ASN A 220 -12.83 -0.95 11.44
N ILE A 221 -12.95 -0.70 10.14
CA ILE A 221 -12.92 0.66 9.60
C ILE A 221 -14.34 1.23 9.73
N VAL A 222 -14.62 1.86 10.85
CA VAL A 222 -15.86 2.64 11.00
C VAL A 222 -15.65 3.97 10.28
N ALA A 223 -16.25 4.10 9.09
CA ALA A 223 -16.39 5.40 8.45
C ALA A 223 -17.36 6.27 9.26
N THR A 224 -16.82 7.19 10.05
CA THR A 224 -17.66 8.26 10.63
C THR A 224 -17.94 9.26 9.52
N ALA A 225 -19.17 9.27 9.00
CA ALA A 225 -19.66 10.35 8.15
C ALA A 225 -19.56 11.66 8.92
N MET A 226 -18.91 12.65 8.33
CA MET A 226 -18.98 14.03 8.79
C MET A 226 -20.18 14.67 8.09
N ASP A 227 -21.15 15.09 8.87
CA ASP A 227 -22.17 16.07 8.48
C ASP A 227 -21.54 17.45 8.24
#